data_1c99830e2ad931459ef62398eb960aab
#
_entry.id   1c99830e2ad931459ef62398eb960aab
#
_cell.length_a   1.000
_cell.length_b   1.000
_cell.length_c   1.000
_cell.angle_alpha   90.00
_cell.angle_beta   90.00
_cell.angle_gamma   90.00
#
_symmetry.space_group_name_H-M   'P 1'
#
loop_
_entity.id
_entity.type
_entity.pdbx_description
1 polymer ?
#
loop_
_entity_poly.entity_id
_entity_poly.type
_entity_poly.pdbx_seq_one_letter_code
_entity_poly.pdbx_strand_id
1 'polypeptide(L)' 'MIKVNIRTIIKINELIKRGATGSPAQLAGRLDLSERATYKYLKFMKEELNAPIEFSKFNGSYKYGANGGFGFEWNIEL' A
#
# COMPACT_ATOMS: atom_id res chain seq x y z
N MET A 1 -8.34 7.54 -15.46
CA MET A 1 -8.09 6.18 -14.98
C MET A 1 -6.62 5.98 -14.69
N ILE A 2 -6.29 5.42 -13.53
CA ILE A 2 -4.91 5.18 -13.19
C ILE A 2 -4.41 3.89 -13.85
N LYS A 3 -3.20 3.96 -14.35
CA LYS A 3 -2.57 2.79 -14.94
C LYS A 3 -1.82 2.06 -13.83
N VAL A 4 -2.31 0.89 -13.47
CA VAL A 4 -1.81 0.17 -12.31
C VAL A 4 -0.85 -0.94 -12.71
N ASN A 5 0.30 -0.97 -12.04
CA ASN A 5 1.28 -2.03 -12.22
C ASN A 5 1.16 -2.99 -11.03
N ILE A 6 0.81 -4.23 -11.30
CA ILE A 6 0.59 -5.21 -10.25
C ILE A 6 1.86 -5.47 -9.43
N ARG A 7 3.03 -5.36 -10.05
CA ARG A 7 4.28 -5.55 -9.30
C ARG A 7 4.47 -4.47 -8.25
N THR A 8 4.05 -3.25 -8.55
CA THR A 8 4.11 -2.16 -7.59
C THR A 8 3.18 -2.45 -6.42
N ILE A 9 1.98 -2.96 -6.71
CA ILE A 9 1.02 -3.30 -5.67
C ILE A 9 1.59 -4.39 -4.76
N ILE A 10 2.21 -5.41 -5.34
CA ILE A 10 2.82 -6.49 -4.56
C ILE A 10 3.92 -5.95 -3.66
N LYS A 11 4.74 -5.04 -4.19
CA LYS A 11 5.82 -4.45 -3.42
C LYS A 11 5.29 -3.61 -2.27
N ILE A 12 4.24 -2.82 -2.52
CA ILE A 12 3.61 -2.03 -1.46
C ILE A 12 3.08 -2.96 -0.37
N ASN A 13 2.39 -4.02 -0.77
CA ASN A 13 1.84 -4.98 0.18
C ASN A 13 2.93 -5.56 1.07
N GLU A 14 4.05 -5.97 0.48
CA GLU A 14 5.14 -6.54 1.27
C GLU A 14 5.74 -5.52 2.23
N LEU A 15 5.91 -4.29 1.78
CA LEU A 15 6.44 -3.24 2.64
C LEU A 15 5.49 -2.94 3.80
N ILE A 16 4.19 -2.94 3.54
CA ILE A 16 3.20 -2.72 4.60
C ILE A 16 3.25 -3.85 5.62
N LYS A 17 3.32 -5.09 5.14
CA LYS A 17 3.35 -6.25 6.03
C LYS A 17 4.59 -6.25 6.92
N ARG A 18 5.70 -5.72 6.41
CA ARG A 18 6.94 -5.63 7.18
C ARG A 18 7.00 -4.39 8.07
N GLY A 19 6.05 -3.47 7.92
CA GLY A 19 6.12 -2.21 8.63
C GLY A 19 7.28 -1.36 8.15
N ALA A 20 7.66 -1.50 6.89
CA ALA A 20 8.86 -0.88 6.35
C ALA A 20 8.58 0.16 5.27
N THR A 21 7.37 0.71 5.21
CA THR A 21 7.07 1.71 4.19
C THR A 21 7.69 3.07 4.51
N GLY A 22 7.76 3.42 5.79
CA GLY A 22 8.14 4.75 6.19
C GLY A 22 7.05 5.77 5.86
N SER A 23 7.41 7.04 5.84
CA SER A 23 6.50 8.12 5.49
C SER A 23 6.08 8.01 4.02
N PRO A 24 5.05 8.77 3.59
CA PRO A 24 4.68 8.76 2.18
C PRO A 24 5.85 9.09 1.25
N ALA A 25 6.69 10.04 1.63
CA ALA A 25 7.85 10.40 0.82
C ALA A 25 8.86 9.24 0.74
N GLN A 26 9.07 8.57 1.87
CA GLN A 26 9.99 7.44 1.91
C GLN A 26 9.45 6.27 1.10
N LEU A 27 8.15 6.02 1.19
CA LEU A 27 7.54 4.96 0.40
C LEU A 27 7.68 5.26 -1.09
N ALA A 28 7.43 6.50 -1.48
CA ALA A 28 7.58 6.90 -2.88
C ALA A 28 9.01 6.63 -3.37
N GLY A 29 9.99 6.96 -2.55
CA GLY A 29 11.39 6.70 -2.87
C GLY A 29 11.68 5.21 -3.04
N ARG A 30 11.12 4.39 -2.17
CA ARG A 30 11.32 2.93 -2.25
C ARG A 30 10.68 2.33 -3.50
N LEU A 31 9.62 2.97 -3.99
CA LEU A 31 8.90 2.49 -5.18
C LEU A 31 9.42 3.14 -6.45
N ASP A 32 10.31 4.10 -6.32
CA ASP A 32 10.81 4.89 -7.44
C ASP A 32 9.65 5.60 -8.16
N LEU A 33 8.74 6.15 -7.37
CA LEU A 33 7.58 6.86 -7.86
C LEU A 33 7.51 8.24 -7.22
N SER A 34 6.72 9.13 -7.82
CA SER A 34 6.41 10.39 -7.16
C SER A 34 5.48 10.13 -5.97
N GLU A 35 5.42 11.07 -5.03
CA GLU A 35 4.47 10.95 -3.94
C GLU A 35 3.04 10.90 -4.45
N ARG A 36 2.75 11.70 -5.47
CA ARG A 36 1.42 11.73 -6.06
C ARG A 36 1.01 10.36 -6.61
N ALA A 37 1.91 9.73 -7.36
CA ALA A 37 1.64 8.39 -7.88
C ALA A 37 1.47 7.39 -6.75
N THR A 38 2.29 7.51 -5.70
CA THR A 38 2.21 6.63 -4.55
C THR A 38 0.85 6.74 -3.88
N TYR A 39 0.36 7.97 -3.66
CA TYR A 39 -0.98 8.16 -3.08
C TYR A 39 -2.07 7.56 -3.96
N LYS A 40 -1.93 7.65 -5.27
CA LYS A 40 -2.90 7.05 -6.18
C LYS A 40 -2.92 5.52 -6.04
N TYR A 41 -1.75 4.91 -5.88
CA TYR A 41 -1.69 3.47 -5.64
C TYR A 41 -2.34 3.08 -4.32
N LEU A 42 -2.04 3.83 -3.26
CA LEU A 42 -2.64 3.55 -1.96
C LEU A 42 -4.15 3.69 -2.01
N LYS A 43 -4.64 4.73 -2.68
CA LYS A 43 -6.07 4.94 -2.83
C LYS A 43 -6.70 3.80 -3.62
N PHE A 44 -6.06 3.38 -4.70
CA PHE A 44 -6.53 2.26 -5.50
C PHE A 44 -6.66 1.00 -4.63
N MET A 45 -5.63 0.71 -3.86
CA MET A 45 -5.66 -0.48 -3.00
C MET A 45 -6.77 -0.40 -1.97
N LYS A 46 -6.99 0.77 -1.38
CA LYS A 46 -8.06 0.93 -0.39
C LYS A 46 -9.43 0.78 -1.01
N GLU A 47 -9.66 1.39 -2.16
CA GLU A 47 -10.99 1.48 -2.75
C GLU A 47 -11.34 0.30 -3.62
N GLU A 48 -10.38 -0.15 -4.42
CA GLU A 48 -10.67 -1.22 -5.38
C GLU A 48 -10.37 -2.61 -4.83
N LEU A 49 -9.37 -2.70 -3.96
CA LEU A 49 -8.99 -3.99 -3.38
C LEU A 49 -9.45 -4.14 -1.94
N ASN A 50 -10.13 -3.12 -1.41
CA ASN A 50 -10.63 -3.12 -0.04
C ASN A 50 -9.52 -3.34 0.99
N ALA A 51 -8.32 -2.90 0.68
CA ALA A 51 -7.20 -3.04 1.61
C ALA A 51 -7.37 -2.09 2.79
N PRO A 52 -7.36 -2.59 4.03
CA PRO A 52 -7.53 -1.74 5.21
C PRO A 52 -6.22 -1.05 5.58
N ILE A 53 -5.71 -0.22 4.66
CA ILE A 53 -4.45 0.47 4.85
C ILE A 53 -4.66 1.72 5.71
N GLU A 54 -3.82 1.89 6.71
CA GLU A 54 -3.81 3.12 7.51
C GLU A 54 -2.37 3.48 7.84
N PHE A 55 -2.14 4.75 8.13
CA PHE A 55 -0.81 5.20 8.49
C PHE A 55 -0.68 5.23 10.02
N SER A 56 0.33 4.57 10.53
CA SER A 56 0.61 4.56 11.96
C SER A 56 1.63 5.63 12.27
N LYS A 57 1.19 6.68 12.96
CA LYS A 57 2.11 7.72 13.40
C LYS A 57 3.10 7.18 14.41
N PHE A 58 2.68 6.20 15.17
CA PHE A 58 3.54 5.58 16.17
C PHE A 58 4.74 4.90 15.53
N ASN A 59 4.50 4.16 14.46
CA ASN A 59 5.56 3.44 13.76
C ASN A 59 6.17 4.23 12.61
N GLY A 60 5.54 5.33 12.21
CA GLY A 60 5.99 6.11 11.08
C GLY A 60 5.88 5.34 9.77
N SER A 61 4.91 4.45 9.66
CA SER A 61 4.79 3.57 8.52
C SER A 61 3.32 3.23 8.27
N TYR A 62 3.01 2.85 7.04
CA TYR A 62 1.70 2.33 6.73
C TYR A 62 1.58 0.91 7.28
N LYS A 63 0.37 0.54 7.64
CA LYS A 63 0.07 -0.80 8.13
C LYS A 63 -1.34 -1.17 7.72
N TYR A 64 -1.65 -2.45 7.81
CA TYR A 64 -3.03 -2.87 7.66
C TYR A 64 -3.74 -2.71 9.00
N GLY A 65 -5.02 -2.35 8.92
CA GLY A 65 -5.78 -2.07 10.11
C GLY A 65 -6.06 -3.29 10.97
N ALA A 66 -6.79 -3.06 12.04
CA ALA A 66 -7.02 -4.08 13.05
C ALA A 66 -7.76 -5.31 12.55
N ASN A 67 -8.46 -5.20 11.44
CA ASN A 67 -9.13 -6.35 10.83
C ASN A 67 -8.15 -7.11 9.95
N GLY A 68 -6.96 -7.24 10.44
CA GLY A 68 -5.82 -7.64 9.68
C GLY A 68 -5.81 -9.04 9.13
N GLY A 69 -6.88 -9.78 9.25
CA GLY A 69 -6.98 -11.03 8.55
C GLY A 69 -6.99 -10.88 7.06
N PHE A 70 -6.79 -9.69 6.61
CA PHE A 70 -6.79 -9.37 5.22
C PHE A 70 -5.50 -9.86 4.56
N GLY A 71 -5.62 -10.62 3.50
CA GLY A 71 -4.50 -11.07 2.72
C GLY A 71 -4.62 -10.56 1.30
N PHE A 72 -3.49 -10.24 0.69
CA PHE A 72 -3.46 -9.68 -0.64
C PHE A 72 -4.19 -10.55 -1.66
N GLU A 73 -3.94 -11.84 -1.61
CA GLU A 73 -4.46 -12.80 -2.57
C GLU A 73 -5.97 -12.94 -2.55
N TRP A 74 -6.62 -12.50 -1.50
CA TRP A 74 -8.06 -12.68 -1.42
C TRP A 74 -8.82 -11.62 -2.20
N ASN A 75 -8.17 -10.61 -2.68
CA ASN A 75 -8.85 -9.60 -3.48
C ASN A 75 -8.42 -9.59 -4.92
N ILE A 76 -7.48 -10.42 -5.27
CA ILE A 76 -7.02 -10.49 -6.64
C ILE A 76 -7.60 -11.75 -7.24
N GLU A 77 -8.80 -11.61 -7.73
CA GLU A 77 -9.41 -12.67 -8.50
C GLU A 77 -9.20 -12.33 -9.95
N LEU A 78 -8.34 -13.05 -10.55
CA LEU A 78 -8.01 -12.82 -11.94
C LEU A 78 -8.89 -13.66 -12.84
#